data_cbc3bd56fd8ea3436062818166a97d4a
#
_entry.id   cbc3bd56fd8ea3436062818166a97d4a
#
_cell.length_a   1.000
_cell.length_b   1.000
_cell.length_c   1.000
_cell.angle_alpha   90.00
_cell.angle_beta   90.00
_cell.angle_gamma   90.00
#
_symmetry.space_group_name_H-M   'P 1'
#
loop_
_entity.id
_entity.type
_entity.pdbx_description
1 polymer ?
#
loop_
_entity_poly.entity_id
_entity_poly.type
_entity_poly.pdbx_seq_one_letter_code
_entity_poly.pdbx_strand_id
1 'polypeptide(L)'
;MHWQAIIAFPKMKVAVATRGEQVCGIKYLPLTAQEQAPQNALAERAARQLERYREDPDTKFDLPLLIEGSEFQLRLWQALREIPRGRTLTYGEMARKLGGMDFESARAVGQACGDNRLPIVIPCHRVVAADGIGGFSHTTEGYLIEAKRWLLMHEARADAFTLKP
;
A
#
# COMPACT_ATOMS: atom_id res chain seq x y z
N MET A 1 16.57 1.10 8.48
CA MET A 1 15.47 0.99 9.46
C MET A 1 15.44 -0.41 10.03
N HIS A 2 15.22 -0.51 11.31
CA HIS A 2 15.12 -1.82 11.97
C HIS A 2 13.69 -2.36 11.86
N TRP A 3 13.55 -3.61 11.44
CA TRP A 3 12.23 -4.23 11.26
C TRP A 3 11.89 -5.08 12.47
N GLN A 4 10.65 -4.99 12.92
CA GLN A 4 10.14 -5.75 14.05
C GLN A 4 9.36 -6.99 13.62
N ALA A 5 9.06 -7.12 12.33
CA ALA A 5 8.49 -8.34 11.74
C ALA A 5 8.73 -8.33 10.24
N ILE A 6 8.90 -9.50 9.65
CA ILE A 6 8.98 -9.68 8.19
C ILE A 6 8.16 -10.91 7.85
N ILE A 7 7.09 -10.73 7.07
CA ILE A 7 6.17 -11.81 6.74
C ILE A 7 6.14 -12.07 5.24
N ALA A 8 5.78 -13.29 4.87
CA ALA A 8 5.76 -13.72 3.48
C ALA A 8 4.44 -13.35 2.80
N PHE A 9 4.54 -12.78 1.61
CA PHE A 9 3.44 -12.63 0.66
C PHE A 9 3.84 -13.33 -0.63
N PRO A 10 2.89 -13.61 -1.54
CA PRO A 10 3.22 -14.42 -2.74
C PRO A 10 4.30 -13.83 -3.65
N LYS A 11 4.41 -12.51 -3.76
CA LYS A 11 5.34 -11.89 -4.69
C LYS A 11 6.38 -10.99 -4.02
N MET A 12 6.37 -10.92 -2.68
CA MET A 12 7.33 -10.12 -1.93
C MET A 12 7.31 -10.56 -0.48
N LYS A 13 8.26 -10.06 0.30
CA LYS A 13 8.14 -10.07 1.74
C LYS A 13 7.63 -8.70 2.18
N VAL A 14 6.96 -8.65 3.32
CA VAL A 14 6.43 -7.39 3.88
C VAL A 14 7.03 -7.20 5.26
N ALA A 15 7.79 -6.12 5.42
CA ALA A 15 8.45 -5.78 6.67
C ALA A 15 7.64 -4.73 7.42
N VAL A 16 7.63 -4.83 8.74
CA VAL A 16 6.91 -3.91 9.63
C VAL A 16 7.91 -3.29 10.60
N ALA A 17 7.87 -1.96 10.72
CA ALA A 17 8.64 -1.23 11.72
C ALA A 17 7.70 -0.51 12.67
N THR A 18 8.07 -0.52 13.96
CA THR A 18 7.32 0.18 14.99
C THR A 18 8.23 1.18 15.70
N ARG A 19 7.63 2.24 16.21
CA ARG A 19 8.31 3.23 17.04
C ARG A 19 7.36 3.55 18.20
N GLY A 20 7.75 3.14 19.41
CA GLY A 20 6.85 3.26 20.56
C GLY A 20 5.59 2.46 20.29
N GLU A 21 4.44 3.10 20.39
CA GLU A 21 3.14 2.48 20.23
C GLU A 21 2.51 2.73 18.87
N GLN A 22 3.33 3.08 17.87
CA GLN A 22 2.84 3.34 16.51
C GLN A 22 3.61 2.52 15.49
N VAL A 23 2.90 2.10 14.44
CA VAL A 23 3.52 1.51 13.25
C VAL A 23 4.08 2.66 12.44
N CYS A 24 5.40 2.68 12.26
CA CYS A 24 6.07 3.80 11.59
C CYS A 24 6.51 3.46 10.17
N GLY A 25 6.46 2.19 9.78
CA GLY A 25 6.83 1.81 8.42
C GLY A 25 6.37 0.41 8.05
N ILE A 26 6.00 0.28 6.80
CA ILE A 26 5.76 -1.00 6.15
C ILE A 26 6.57 -0.93 4.85
N LYS A 27 7.27 -1.99 4.50
CA LYS A 27 8.09 -1.97 3.29
C LYS A 27 8.05 -3.31 2.59
N TYR A 28 7.99 -3.26 1.27
CA TYR A 28 8.14 -4.45 0.45
C TYR A 28 9.61 -4.81 0.36
N LEU A 29 9.92 -6.07 0.55
CA LEU A 29 11.26 -6.62 0.39
C LEU A 29 11.20 -7.74 -0.65
N PRO A 30 12.33 -8.04 -1.31
CA PRO A 30 12.35 -9.14 -2.28
C PRO A 30 12.06 -10.49 -1.60
N LEU A 31 11.62 -11.46 -2.39
CA LEU A 31 11.29 -12.80 -1.90
C LEU A 31 12.47 -13.49 -1.21
N THR A 32 13.69 -13.06 -1.52
CA THR A 32 14.90 -13.59 -0.90
C THR A 32 15.11 -13.10 0.54
N ALA A 33 14.37 -12.07 0.97
CA ALA A 33 14.48 -11.58 2.34
C ALA A 33 14.02 -12.66 3.33
N GLN A 34 14.70 -12.77 4.44
CA GLN A 34 14.40 -13.78 5.45
C GLN A 34 13.22 -13.31 6.32
N GLU A 35 12.28 -14.20 6.57
CA GLU A 35 11.17 -13.91 7.47
C GLU A 35 11.67 -13.70 8.88
N GLN A 36 10.95 -12.88 9.64
CA GLN A 36 11.33 -12.53 11.00
C GLN A 36 10.06 -12.51 11.86
N ALA A 37 10.07 -13.27 12.94
CA ALA A 37 8.96 -13.30 13.89
C ALA A 37 8.78 -11.91 14.54
N PRO A 38 7.54 -11.55 14.89
CA PRO A 38 7.30 -10.26 15.55
C PRO A 38 8.06 -10.11 16.85
N GLN A 39 8.68 -8.94 17.04
CA GLN A 39 9.54 -8.66 18.20
C GLN A 39 8.82 -7.89 19.31
N ASN A 40 7.59 -7.45 19.06
CA ASN A 40 6.79 -6.79 20.09
C ASN A 40 5.30 -6.99 19.79
N ALA A 41 4.45 -6.63 20.74
CA ALA A 41 3.00 -6.87 20.63
C ALA A 41 2.38 -6.11 19.45
N LEU A 42 2.82 -4.89 19.20
CA LEU A 42 2.29 -4.09 18.09
C LEU A 42 2.68 -4.68 16.74
N ALA A 43 3.93 -5.12 16.61
CA ALA A 43 4.39 -5.79 15.39
C ALA A 43 3.63 -7.10 15.15
N GLU A 44 3.32 -7.84 16.22
CA GLU A 44 2.50 -9.04 16.11
C GLU A 44 1.10 -8.71 15.61
N ARG A 45 0.49 -7.68 16.17
CA ARG A 45 -0.84 -7.23 15.73
C ARG A 45 -0.84 -6.81 14.27
N ALA A 46 0.18 -6.06 13.86
CA ALA A 46 0.32 -5.64 12.47
C ALA A 46 0.53 -6.83 11.54
N ALA A 47 1.41 -7.77 11.93
CA ALA A 47 1.67 -8.97 11.15
C ALA A 47 0.39 -9.80 10.97
N ARG A 48 -0.39 -9.97 12.04
CA ARG A 48 -1.65 -10.73 11.96
C ARG A 48 -2.65 -10.07 11.01
N GLN A 49 -2.76 -8.75 11.05
CA GLN A 49 -3.69 -8.05 10.16
C GLN A 49 -3.21 -8.12 8.71
N LEU A 50 -1.92 -8.02 8.45
CA LEU A 50 -1.37 -8.18 7.12
C LEU A 50 -1.57 -9.61 6.60
N GLU A 51 -1.36 -10.61 7.45
CA GLU A 51 -1.62 -12.01 7.07
C GLU A 51 -3.09 -12.24 6.78
N ARG A 52 -3.98 -11.64 7.56
CA ARG A 52 -5.41 -11.73 7.31
C ARG A 52 -5.77 -11.06 5.97
N TYR A 53 -5.19 -9.91 5.68
CA TYR A 53 -5.38 -9.24 4.39
C TYR A 53 -4.88 -10.12 3.24
N ARG A 54 -3.75 -10.79 3.41
CA ARG A 54 -3.22 -11.71 2.40
C ARG A 54 -4.24 -12.78 2.02
N GLU A 55 -5.04 -13.24 2.97
CA GLU A 55 -6.09 -14.24 2.75
C GLU A 55 -7.44 -13.62 2.36
N ASP A 56 -7.74 -12.45 2.90
CA ASP A 56 -9.04 -11.77 2.71
C ASP A 56 -8.80 -10.28 2.42
N PRO A 57 -8.99 -9.87 1.16
CA PRO A 57 -8.75 -8.47 0.77
C PRO A 57 -9.73 -7.48 1.41
N ASP A 58 -10.81 -7.94 2.02
CA ASP A 58 -11.74 -7.08 2.74
C ASP A 58 -11.30 -6.78 4.17
N THR A 59 -10.16 -7.30 4.58
CA THR A 59 -9.62 -7.04 5.91
C THR A 59 -9.49 -5.54 6.16
N LYS A 60 -10.03 -5.09 7.29
CA LYS A 60 -9.89 -3.71 7.73
C LYS A 60 -8.73 -3.62 8.69
N PHE A 61 -7.87 -2.65 8.44
CA PHE A 61 -6.71 -2.41 9.31
C PHE A 61 -7.11 -1.50 10.45
N ASP A 62 -6.68 -1.88 11.63
CA ASP A 62 -6.93 -1.15 12.88
C ASP A 62 -5.61 -1.07 13.63
N LEU A 63 -4.75 -0.15 13.17
CA LEU A 63 -3.39 0.01 13.69
C LEU A 63 -3.11 1.47 13.99
N PRO A 64 -2.43 1.77 15.11
CA PRO A 64 -1.98 3.12 15.36
C PRO A 64 -0.82 3.44 14.42
N LEU A 65 -1.02 4.37 13.49
CA LEU A 65 -0.06 4.69 12.45
C LEU A 65 0.65 6.00 12.76
N LEU A 66 1.97 6.02 12.53
CA LEU A 66 2.73 7.26 12.54
C LEU A 66 2.75 7.79 11.11
N ILE A 67 1.95 8.81 10.84
CA ILE A 67 1.82 9.38 9.50
C ILE A 67 2.43 10.79 9.53
N GLU A 68 3.54 10.96 8.82
CA GLU A 68 4.25 12.23 8.74
C GLU A 68 4.50 12.57 7.29
N GLY A 69 4.32 13.83 6.92
CA GLY A 69 4.54 14.28 5.55
C GLY A 69 4.13 15.73 5.37
N SER A 70 4.28 16.22 4.15
CA SER A 70 3.83 17.55 3.77
C SER A 70 2.30 17.62 3.81
N GLU A 71 1.76 18.83 3.77
CA GLU A 71 0.31 19.02 3.70
C GLU A 71 -0.30 18.29 2.51
N PHE A 72 0.35 18.38 1.34
CA PHE A 72 -0.13 17.69 0.14
C PHE A 72 -0.08 16.18 0.33
N GLN A 73 1.02 15.65 0.87
CA GLN A 73 1.14 14.20 1.11
C GLN A 73 0.06 13.71 2.05
N LEU A 74 -0.18 14.44 3.14
CA LEU A 74 -1.21 14.04 4.12
C LEU A 74 -2.60 14.04 3.48
N ARG A 75 -2.91 15.02 2.66
CA ARG A 75 -4.19 15.08 1.93
C ARG A 75 -4.32 13.91 0.98
N LEU A 76 -3.27 13.60 0.21
CA LEU A 76 -3.28 12.49 -0.72
C LEU A 76 -3.45 11.16 0.02
N TRP A 77 -2.65 10.95 1.05
CA TRP A 77 -2.70 9.67 1.77
C TRP A 77 -4.07 9.46 2.42
N GLN A 78 -4.70 10.50 2.91
CA GLN A 78 -6.08 10.41 3.41
C GLN A 78 -7.06 10.05 2.28
N ALA A 79 -6.92 10.66 1.13
CA ALA A 79 -7.77 10.35 -0.02
C ALA A 79 -7.57 8.91 -0.51
N LEU A 80 -6.35 8.40 -0.47
CA LEU A 80 -6.08 7.01 -0.82
C LEU A 80 -6.86 6.04 0.07
N ARG A 81 -6.94 6.33 1.36
CA ARG A 81 -7.65 5.47 2.31
C ARG A 81 -9.16 5.44 2.06
N GLU A 82 -9.67 6.38 1.30
CA GLU A 82 -11.09 6.44 0.94
C GLU A 82 -11.41 5.64 -0.32
N ILE A 83 -10.41 5.19 -1.08
CA ILE A 83 -10.63 4.34 -2.24
C ILE A 83 -10.96 2.93 -1.76
N PRO A 84 -12.16 2.41 -2.07
CA PRO A 84 -12.50 1.06 -1.60
C PRO A 84 -11.67 -0.02 -2.29
N ARG A 85 -11.52 -1.14 -1.63
CA ARG A 85 -10.88 -2.33 -2.18
C ARG A 85 -11.58 -2.72 -3.49
N GLY A 86 -10.79 -3.04 -4.52
CA GLY A 86 -11.30 -3.43 -5.83
C GLY A 86 -11.55 -2.25 -6.77
N ARG A 87 -11.32 -1.02 -6.29
CA ARG A 87 -11.46 0.19 -7.09
C ARG A 87 -10.08 0.81 -7.32
N THR A 88 -9.94 1.50 -8.43
CA THR A 88 -8.71 2.23 -8.76
C THR A 88 -9.05 3.61 -9.28
N LEU A 89 -8.12 4.54 -9.12
CA LEU A 89 -8.16 5.84 -9.75
C LEU A 89 -6.88 6.02 -10.55
N THR A 90 -6.94 6.76 -11.64
CA THR A 90 -5.71 7.14 -12.34
C THR A 90 -5.03 8.27 -11.58
N TYR A 91 -3.73 8.48 -11.87
CA TYR A 91 -3.01 9.62 -11.27
C TYR A 91 -3.72 10.93 -11.59
N GLY A 92 -4.21 11.08 -12.81
CA GLY A 92 -4.96 12.30 -13.20
C GLY A 92 -6.28 12.45 -12.46
N GLU A 93 -7.02 11.36 -12.29
CA GLU A 93 -8.29 11.40 -11.54
C GLU A 93 -8.05 11.77 -10.09
N MET A 94 -7.00 11.20 -9.47
CA MET A 94 -6.66 11.54 -8.10
C MET A 94 -6.23 13.00 -7.99
N ALA A 95 -5.43 13.49 -8.95
CA ALA A 95 -5.01 14.88 -8.96
C ALA A 95 -6.21 15.82 -9.02
N ARG A 96 -7.17 15.54 -9.89
CA ARG A 96 -8.40 16.34 -10.00
C ARG A 96 -9.20 16.30 -8.71
N LYS A 97 -9.27 15.15 -8.07
CA LYS A 97 -9.97 15.02 -6.80
C LYS A 97 -9.35 15.91 -5.72
N LEU A 98 -8.04 16.14 -5.81
CA LEU A 98 -7.32 17.01 -4.88
C LEU A 98 -7.25 18.47 -5.34
N GLY A 99 -7.90 18.81 -6.45
CA GLY A 99 -7.95 20.18 -6.96
C GLY A 99 -6.94 20.51 -8.03
N GLY A 100 -6.08 19.57 -8.43
CA GLY A 100 -5.12 19.78 -9.52
C GLY A 100 -5.72 19.50 -10.88
N MET A 101 -5.26 20.23 -11.89
CA MET A 101 -5.87 20.18 -13.22
C MET A 101 -4.89 19.83 -14.32
N ASP A 102 -3.61 19.69 -14.05
CA ASP A 102 -2.59 19.54 -15.08
C ASP A 102 -1.68 18.32 -14.87
N PHE A 103 -0.77 18.14 -15.81
CA PHE A 103 0.19 17.04 -15.80
C PHE A 103 1.11 17.09 -14.56
N GLU A 104 1.48 18.31 -14.15
CA GLU A 104 2.33 18.47 -12.96
C GLU A 104 1.64 17.95 -11.71
N SER A 105 0.33 18.16 -11.61
CA SER A 105 -0.45 17.65 -10.48
C SER A 105 -0.49 16.12 -10.47
N ALA A 106 -0.63 15.49 -11.63
CA ALA A 106 -0.59 14.02 -11.73
C ALA A 106 0.79 13.49 -11.34
N ARG A 107 1.87 14.18 -11.76
CA ARG A 107 3.23 13.80 -11.34
C ARG A 107 3.42 13.92 -9.84
N ALA A 108 2.88 14.99 -9.25
CA ALA A 108 2.97 15.18 -7.80
C ALA A 108 2.27 14.04 -7.05
N VAL A 109 1.13 13.57 -7.56
CA VAL A 109 0.44 12.41 -7.01
C VAL A 109 1.33 11.18 -7.08
N GLY A 110 1.96 10.92 -8.22
CA GLY A 110 2.87 9.78 -8.38
C GLY A 110 4.04 9.83 -7.42
N GLN A 111 4.65 11.00 -7.25
CA GLN A 111 5.76 11.17 -6.31
C GLN A 111 5.32 10.92 -4.87
N ALA A 112 4.20 11.48 -4.46
CA ALA A 112 3.70 11.30 -3.10
C ALA A 112 3.26 9.86 -2.85
N CYS A 113 2.73 9.16 -3.85
CA CYS A 113 2.45 7.73 -3.74
C CYS A 113 3.74 6.95 -3.49
N GLY A 114 4.82 7.30 -4.20
CA GLY A 114 6.11 6.63 -4.02
C GLY A 114 6.74 6.91 -2.67
N ASP A 115 6.38 8.02 -2.03
CA ASP A 115 6.90 8.39 -0.70
C ASP A 115 6.08 7.78 0.44
N ASN A 116 5.05 7.03 0.15
CA ASN A 116 4.20 6.41 1.16
C ASN A 116 5.00 5.37 1.96
N ARG A 117 5.11 5.57 3.27
CA ARG A 117 5.85 4.68 4.17
C ARG A 117 4.98 3.58 4.77
N LEU A 118 3.69 3.57 4.48
CA LEU A 118 2.74 2.63 5.06
C LEU A 118 1.88 1.97 3.97
N PRO A 119 2.53 1.38 2.93
CA PRO A 119 1.77 0.77 1.85
C PRO A 119 0.86 -0.36 2.37
N ILE A 120 -0.11 -0.74 1.59
CA ILE A 120 -1.21 -1.66 1.92
C ILE A 120 -2.21 -0.98 2.84
N VAL A 121 -1.79 -0.53 4.02
CA VAL A 121 -2.69 0.17 4.96
C VAL A 121 -3.12 1.52 4.38
N ILE A 122 -2.18 2.24 3.77
CA ILE A 122 -2.48 3.41 2.94
C ILE A 122 -2.33 2.93 1.50
N PRO A 123 -3.45 2.67 0.79
CA PRO A 123 -3.41 1.83 -0.41
C PRO A 123 -2.99 2.58 -1.66
N CYS A 124 -1.72 2.98 -1.74
CA CYS A 124 -1.19 3.67 -2.92
C CYS A 124 -1.22 2.79 -4.18
N HIS A 125 -1.33 1.46 -4.03
CA HIS A 125 -1.46 0.57 -5.18
C HIS A 125 -2.78 0.76 -5.93
N ARG A 126 -3.76 1.44 -5.34
CA ARG A 126 -5.05 1.71 -5.99
C ARG A 126 -5.01 2.92 -6.92
N VAL A 127 -3.85 3.54 -7.09
CA VAL A 127 -3.66 4.60 -8.09
C VAL A 127 -2.81 4.03 -9.22
N VAL A 128 -3.31 4.17 -10.45
CA VAL A 128 -2.72 3.53 -11.62
C VAL A 128 -2.56 4.53 -12.75
N ALA A 129 -1.79 4.16 -13.78
CA ALA A 129 -1.68 4.96 -14.99
C ALA A 129 -2.94 4.77 -15.84
N ALA A 130 -3.21 5.72 -16.74
CA ALA A 130 -4.36 5.64 -17.62
C ALA A 130 -4.31 4.44 -18.56
N ASP A 131 -3.10 3.99 -18.91
CA ASP A 131 -2.87 2.91 -19.88
C ASP A 131 -2.27 1.65 -19.28
N GLY A 132 -2.28 1.51 -17.95
CA GLY A 132 -1.72 0.32 -17.30
C GLY A 132 -1.64 0.53 -15.80
N ILE A 133 -0.90 -0.35 -15.11
CA ILE A 133 -0.81 -0.26 -13.66
C ILE A 133 0.08 0.90 -13.18
N GLY A 134 0.93 1.44 -14.05
CA GLY A 134 1.84 2.52 -13.68
C GLY A 134 3.03 2.02 -12.88
N GLY A 135 3.79 2.98 -12.34
CA GLY A 135 4.93 2.67 -11.49
C GLY A 135 4.54 2.35 -10.07
N PHE A 136 5.51 1.97 -9.27
CA PHE A 136 5.30 1.67 -7.86
C PHE A 136 6.60 1.90 -7.09
N SER A 137 6.53 2.63 -5.98
CA SER A 137 7.70 2.95 -5.17
C SER A 137 8.85 3.51 -6.00
N HIS A 138 8.52 4.44 -6.91
CA HIS A 138 9.47 5.11 -7.82
C HIS A 138 10.12 4.19 -8.84
N THR A 139 9.55 3.02 -9.11
CA THR A 139 10.08 2.09 -10.12
C THR A 139 8.99 1.67 -11.10
N THR A 140 9.40 1.19 -12.28
CA THR A 140 8.47 0.71 -13.32
C THR A 140 8.71 -0.76 -13.66
N GLU A 141 9.62 -1.44 -12.95
CA GLU A 141 9.89 -2.85 -13.21
C GLU A 141 10.39 -3.55 -11.95
N GLY A 142 10.53 -4.86 -12.02
CA GLY A 142 11.07 -5.66 -10.93
C GLY A 142 9.99 -6.14 -9.95
N TYR A 143 10.45 -6.62 -8.80
CA TYR A 143 9.55 -7.25 -7.83
C TYR A 143 8.52 -6.28 -7.24
N LEU A 144 8.85 -4.98 -7.20
CA LEU A 144 7.90 -3.98 -6.69
C LEU A 144 6.70 -3.84 -7.61
N ILE A 145 6.91 -3.90 -8.92
CA ILE A 145 5.79 -3.88 -9.88
C ILE A 145 4.99 -5.18 -9.79
N GLU A 146 5.66 -6.31 -9.60
CA GLU A 146 4.96 -7.58 -9.41
C GLU A 146 4.15 -7.56 -8.11
N ALA A 147 4.64 -6.91 -7.07
CA ALA A 147 3.89 -6.72 -5.83
C ALA A 147 2.62 -5.92 -6.07
N LYS A 148 2.72 -4.80 -6.79
CA LYS A 148 1.55 -3.98 -7.13
C LYS A 148 0.54 -4.77 -7.94
N ARG A 149 1.01 -5.52 -8.94
CA ARG A 149 0.16 -6.36 -9.78
C ARG A 149 -0.58 -7.39 -8.93
N TRP A 150 0.13 -8.03 -8.02
CA TRP A 150 -0.49 -9.02 -7.12
C TRP A 150 -1.57 -8.40 -6.24
N LEU A 151 -1.27 -7.22 -5.65
CA LEU A 151 -2.23 -6.54 -4.79
C LEU A 151 -3.51 -6.20 -5.55
N LEU A 152 -3.37 -5.67 -6.77
CA LEU A 152 -4.52 -5.31 -7.60
C LEU A 152 -5.34 -6.55 -7.99
N MET A 153 -4.67 -7.63 -8.37
CA MET A 153 -5.36 -8.88 -8.73
C MET A 153 -6.03 -9.52 -7.53
N HIS A 154 -5.38 -9.47 -6.38
CA HIS A 154 -5.93 -9.99 -5.14
C HIS A 154 -7.25 -9.30 -4.80
N GLU A 155 -7.27 -7.97 -4.89
CA GLU A 155 -8.46 -7.19 -4.58
C GLU A 155 -9.55 -7.35 -5.64
N ALA A 156 -9.18 -7.43 -6.91
CA ALA A 156 -10.12 -7.64 -8.01
C ALA A 156 -10.71 -9.04 -8.00
N ARG A 157 -9.89 -10.04 -7.64
CA ARG A 157 -10.34 -11.43 -7.56
C ARG A 157 -11.46 -11.59 -6.55
N ALA A 158 -11.36 -10.92 -5.40
CA ALA A 158 -12.40 -10.98 -4.39
C ALA A 158 -13.70 -10.38 -4.93
N ASP A 159 -13.63 -9.27 -5.69
CA ASP A 159 -14.81 -8.70 -6.34
C ASP A 159 -15.42 -9.69 -7.34
N ALA A 160 -14.60 -10.27 -8.18
CA ALA A 160 -15.06 -11.25 -9.16
C ALA A 160 -15.74 -12.42 -8.47
N PHE A 161 -15.21 -12.86 -7.35
CA PHE A 161 -15.77 -13.97 -6.59
C PHE A 161 -17.12 -13.60 -5.97
N THR A 162 -17.21 -12.43 -5.37
CA THR A 162 -18.44 -11.99 -4.70
C THR A 162 -19.57 -11.66 -5.67
N LEU A 163 -19.26 -11.33 -6.90
CA LEU A 163 -20.26 -11.02 -7.91
C LEU A 163 -20.86 -12.28 -8.57
N LYS A 164 -20.27 -13.43 -8.33
CA LYS A 164 -20.83 -14.67 -8.84
C LYS A 164 -22.04 -15.10 -8.03
N PRO A 165 -23.14 -15.40 -8.69
CA PRO A 165 -24.34 -15.85 -7.98
C PRO A 165 -24.13 -17.22 -7.33
#